data_8ee95d1d6406d02afc4bed84e49eb59c
#
_entry.id   8ee95d1d6406d02afc4bed84e49eb59c
#
_cell.length_a   1.000
_cell.length_b   1.000
_cell.length_c   1.000
_cell.angle_alpha   90.00
_cell.angle_beta   90.00
_cell.angle_gamma   90.00
#
_symmetry.space_group_name_H-M   'P 1'
#
loop_
_entity.id
_entity.type
_entity.pdbx_description
1 polymer ?
#
loop_
_entity_poly.entity_id
_entity_poly.type
_entity_poly.pdbx_seq_one_letter_code
_entity_poly.pdbx_strand_id
1 'polypeptide(L)' 'AEKLAAQTINASIAGSGDIDAQATGKADINILGSGDANISGGANCTTRAMGSGTATCK' A
#
# COMPACT_ATOMS: atom_id res chain seq x y z
N ALA A 1 9.79 4.88 0.60
CA ALA A 1 8.78 5.88 0.31
C ALA A 1 8.34 6.60 1.56
N GLU A 2 7.96 7.83 1.43
CA GLU A 2 7.56 8.64 2.56
C GLU A 2 6.05 8.62 2.73
N LYS A 3 5.59 9.10 3.86
CA LYS A 3 4.19 9.17 4.17
C LYS A 3 3.47 10.15 3.25
N LEU A 4 2.44 9.67 2.58
CA LEU A 4 1.64 10.47 1.68
C LEU A 4 0.19 10.46 2.13
N ALA A 5 -0.46 11.59 1.98
CA ALA A 5 -1.88 11.71 2.29
C ALA A 5 -2.65 12.02 1.01
N ALA A 6 -3.61 11.18 0.66
CA ALA A 6 -4.38 11.35 -0.57
C ALA A 6 -5.72 10.66 -0.44
N GLN A 7 -6.68 11.07 -1.27
CA GLN A 7 -7.97 10.39 -1.32
C GLN A 7 -7.85 9.06 -2.05
N THR A 8 -7.04 9.01 -3.06
CA THR A 8 -6.83 7.79 -3.83
C THR A 8 -5.34 7.52 -3.93
N ILE A 9 -4.95 6.32 -3.61
CA ILE A 9 -3.56 5.93 -3.65
C ILE A 9 -3.43 4.68 -4.51
N ASN A 10 -2.51 4.74 -5.47
CA ASN A 10 -2.10 3.57 -6.22
C ASN A 10 -0.65 3.29 -5.88
N ALA A 11 -0.40 2.18 -5.27
CA ALA A 11 0.94 1.80 -4.87
C ALA A 11 1.34 0.52 -5.57
N SER A 12 2.53 0.52 -6.14
CA SER A 12 3.11 -0.66 -6.77
C SER A 12 4.48 -0.90 -6.19
N ILE A 13 4.70 -2.08 -5.71
CA ILE A 13 6.00 -2.49 -5.19
C ILE A 13 6.48 -3.67 -6.03
N ALA A 14 7.62 -3.49 -6.68
CA ALA A 14 8.26 -4.56 -7.41
C ALA A 14 9.58 -4.86 -6.73
N GLY A 15 9.78 -6.10 -6.34
CA GLY A 15 10.97 -6.48 -5.61
C GLY A 15 10.80 -6.28 -4.12
N SER A 16 11.67 -5.51 -3.49
CA SER A 16 11.57 -5.23 -2.07
C SER A 16 11.51 -3.73 -1.85
N GLY A 17 10.52 -3.29 -1.13
CA GLY A 17 10.36 -1.88 -0.82
C GLY A 17 9.33 -1.68 0.27
N ASP A 18 9.29 -0.48 0.84
CA ASP A 18 8.35 -0.13 1.89
C ASP A 18 7.54 1.08 1.48
N ILE A 19 6.25 1.04 1.72
CA ILE A 19 5.38 2.15 1.44
C ILE A 19 4.60 2.49 2.70
N ASP A 20 4.58 3.77 3.03
CA ASP A 20 3.84 4.29 4.16
C ASP A 20 2.97 5.43 3.64
N ALA A 21 1.66 5.26 3.70
CA ALA A 21 0.77 6.23 3.10
C ALA A 21 -0.51 6.39 3.90
N GLN A 22 -1.19 7.50 3.68
CA GLN A 22 -2.51 7.74 4.23
C GLN A 22 -3.49 7.94 3.07
N ALA A 23 -4.59 7.23 3.12
CA ALA A 23 -5.64 7.37 2.13
C ALA A 23 -6.96 7.54 2.84
N THR A 24 -7.77 8.46 2.35
CA THR A 24 -9.08 8.73 2.95
C THR A 24 -10.22 8.18 2.12
N GLY A 25 -9.98 7.77 0.89
CA GLY A 25 -11.00 7.22 0.02
C GLY A 25 -10.70 5.79 -0.42
N LYS A 26 -9.72 5.63 -1.29
CA LYS A 26 -9.36 4.33 -1.84
C LYS A 26 -7.87 4.13 -1.84
N ALA A 27 -7.46 2.90 -1.64
CA ALA A 27 -6.06 2.54 -1.74
C ALA A 27 -5.93 1.25 -2.53
N ASP A 28 -5.23 1.32 -3.65
CA ASP A 28 -4.90 0.15 -4.45
C ASP A 28 -3.43 -0.17 -4.27
N ILE A 29 -3.15 -1.37 -3.83
CA ILE A 29 -1.80 -1.77 -3.53
C ILE A 29 -1.47 -3.04 -4.27
N ASN A 30 -0.40 -3.01 -5.05
CA ASN A 30 0.13 -4.17 -5.74
C ASN A 30 1.53 -4.43 -5.24
N ILE A 31 1.77 -5.62 -4.76
CA ILE A 31 3.08 -6.01 -4.28
C ILE A 31 3.55 -7.22 -5.07
N LEU A 32 4.68 -7.08 -5.73
CA LEU A 32 5.34 -8.16 -6.42
C LEU A 32 6.68 -8.40 -5.75
N GLY A 33 6.81 -9.52 -5.09
CA GLY A 33 8.03 -9.84 -4.37
C GLY A 33 7.82 -9.72 -2.87
N SER A 34 8.76 -9.13 -2.16
CA SER A 34 8.68 -9.04 -0.70
C SER A 34 8.73 -7.59 -0.23
N GLY A 35 7.68 -6.86 -0.50
CA GLY A 35 7.56 -5.49 -0.04
C GLY A 35 6.56 -5.37 1.11
N ASP A 36 6.56 -4.23 1.77
CA ASP A 36 5.62 -3.92 2.82
C ASP A 36 4.88 -2.64 2.49
N ALA A 37 3.60 -2.63 2.77
CA ALA A 37 2.79 -1.43 2.59
C ALA A 37 1.95 -1.19 3.82
N ASN A 38 1.99 0.03 4.32
CA ASN A 38 1.18 0.45 5.45
C ASN A 38 0.29 1.59 5.01
N ILE A 39 -1.00 1.38 5.08
CA ILE A 39 -1.97 2.40 4.68
C ILE A 39 -2.84 2.73 5.89
N SER A 40 -3.00 3.99 6.15
CA SER A 40 -3.87 4.44 7.22
C SER A 40 -4.81 5.53 6.70
N GLY A 41 -5.79 5.90 7.47
CA GLY A 41 -6.74 6.92 7.10
C GLY A 41 -8.15 6.42 6.87
N GLY A 42 -8.39 5.14 7.04
CA GLY A 42 -9.73 4.58 6.92
C GLY A 42 -10.22 4.38 5.49
N ALA A 43 -9.30 4.25 4.55
CA ALA A 43 -9.66 4.06 3.15
C ALA A 43 -10.07 2.63 2.85
N ASN A 44 -10.79 2.45 1.75
CA ASN A 44 -11.04 1.13 1.20
C ASN A 44 -9.76 0.63 0.55
N CYS A 45 -9.22 -0.42 1.09
CA CYS A 45 -7.98 -0.96 0.61
C CYS A 45 -8.21 -2.15 -0.28
N THR A 46 -7.61 -2.12 -1.45
CA THR A 46 -7.53 -3.28 -2.32
C THR A 46 -6.08 -3.68 -2.41
N THR A 47 -5.78 -4.85 -1.92
CA THR A 47 -4.40 -5.31 -1.85
C THR A 47 -4.24 -6.54 -2.69
N ARG A 48 -3.21 -6.55 -3.52
CA ARG A 48 -2.80 -7.73 -4.25
C ARG A 48 -1.34 -7.95 -3.97
N ALA A 49 -1.04 -9.05 -3.34
CA ALA A 49 0.34 -9.40 -3.03
C ALA A 49 0.69 -10.69 -3.74
N MET A 50 1.65 -10.63 -4.60
CA MET A 50 2.19 -11.80 -5.27
C MET A 50 3.61 -11.99 -4.75
N GLY A 51 3.80 -13.05 -4.00
CA GLY A 51 5.07 -13.31 -3.35
C GLY A 51 4.91 -13.26 -1.85
N SER A 52 5.91 -12.75 -1.16
CA SER A 52 5.94 -12.74 0.30
C SER A 52 5.62 -11.37 0.90
N GLY A 53 5.09 -10.48 0.11
CA GLY A 53 4.81 -9.13 0.58
C GLY A 53 3.64 -9.07 1.55
N THR A 54 3.59 -8.01 2.32
CA THR A 54 2.56 -7.79 3.31
C THR A 54 2.00 -6.39 3.15
N ALA A 55 0.70 -6.27 3.25
CA ALA A 55 0.05 -4.97 3.21
C ALA A 55 -0.88 -4.84 4.40
N THR A 56 -0.85 -3.70 5.03
CA THR A 56 -1.67 -3.43 6.21
C THR A 56 -2.47 -2.16 5.97
N CYS A 57 -3.76 -2.24 6.23
CA CYS A 57 -4.66 -1.12 6.15
C CYS A 57 -5.30 -0.85 7.49
N LYS A 58 -5.33 0.40 7.84
CA LYS A 58 -5.98 0.79 9.10
C LYS A 58 -7.03 1.83 8.89
#